data_0d6dd308a3ce5ab0e038ff3a0c53bdc4
#
_entry.id   0d6dd308a3ce5ab0e038ff3a0c53bdc4
#
_cell.length_a   1.000
_cell.length_b   1.000
_cell.length_c   1.000
_cell.angle_alpha   90.00
_cell.angle_beta   90.00
_cell.angle_gamma   90.00
#
_symmetry.space_group_name_H-M   'P 1'
#
loop_
_entity.id
_entity.type
_entity.pdbx_description
1 polymer ?
#
loop_
_entity_poly.entity_id
_entity_poly.type
_entity_poly.pdbx_seq_one_letter_code
_entity_poly.pdbx_strand_id
1 'polypeptide(L)'
;MTGRIPQAFIDEIVARSDIVEIISARVPLKKSGREFKACCPFHSEKSPSFWVSPDKQFYHCFGCGAHGTVVGFLMQYEKLGFLDAVADLAQRAGLELPREALGARDPDSANLHDVMARIARFFEQNLADNARAQKYANSRGIDAATRARFALGYAPNSWDALLNRFGAQEADRRQILQLGMIIERDTQGGERAAGFYDRFRDRLMFPIRDSRGRVIGFGGRVIDQGEPKYLNSPETPLFHKGRELYGLYEARQARTDFKRLMIVEGYMDVVRLHQAGITYSVATLGTATTQEHLNKIFRLTSEVVFCFDGDRAGRQAAWRALENSLPLARDGRELKFMFLPDGHDPDTLVGEEGSEAFENRLKSALPLSEYLIQHLMVEVDLNHIDGRAKLKALAAPLFARMPEGVYREMLADRLAAQVGVPAAALKKSFAAGDGARKPADRPEPSHRGRGRISVGRGNLLTQAITLVLHHPTAVAAVRVPEAFEGLDKPGIGVLKDLLAQAAAASKPSTAMLLERWRDLPEYDRLAELAMAEPLVAAPEAAAKELQMAVEKLLEECGPGRRMNELLRKAEETGLNYDEKAELSLLLKSKGRS
;
A
#
# COMPACT_ATOMS: atom_id res chain seq x y z
N MET A 1 15.22 -11.02 -1.55
CA MET A 1 14.96 -10.61 -0.14
C MET A 1 15.10 -9.11 -0.09
N THR A 2 13.99 -8.38 -0.04
CA THR A 2 13.96 -6.92 0.06
C THR A 2 14.54 -6.51 1.40
N GLY A 3 15.57 -5.68 1.41
CA GLY A 3 16.25 -5.18 2.61
C GLY A 3 15.24 -4.51 3.56
N ARG A 4 14.96 -5.14 4.69
CA ARG A 4 14.18 -4.56 5.79
C ARG A 4 15.08 -3.58 6.53
N ILE A 5 14.58 -2.36 6.77
CA ILE A 5 15.23 -1.46 7.73
C ILE A 5 15.26 -2.18 9.08
N PRO A 6 16.43 -2.28 9.76
CA PRO A 6 16.48 -2.86 11.08
C PRO A 6 15.53 -2.11 12.02
N GLN A 7 14.72 -2.85 12.79
CA GLN A 7 13.73 -2.24 13.67
C GLN A 7 14.37 -1.28 14.68
N ALA A 8 15.56 -1.62 15.18
CA ALA A 8 16.32 -0.75 16.10
C ALA A 8 16.62 0.63 15.48
N PHE A 9 16.83 0.71 14.17
CA PHE A 9 17.06 1.99 13.49
C PHE A 9 15.76 2.81 13.36
N ILE A 10 14.63 2.16 13.11
CA ILE A 10 13.32 2.83 13.11
C ILE A 10 13.03 3.38 14.50
N ASP A 11 13.26 2.57 15.53
CA ASP A 11 13.07 2.97 16.92
C ASP A 11 13.95 4.18 17.28
N GLU A 12 15.20 4.20 16.81
CA GLU A 12 16.13 5.32 17.04
C GLU A 12 15.67 6.59 16.33
N ILE A 13 15.22 6.49 15.09
CA ILE A 13 14.67 7.65 14.35
C ILE A 13 13.43 8.19 15.04
N VAL A 14 12.48 7.33 15.42
CA VAL A 14 11.27 7.75 16.14
C VAL A 14 11.64 8.42 17.46
N ALA A 15 12.63 7.90 18.19
CA ALA A 15 13.09 8.46 19.46
C ALA A 15 13.81 9.81 19.33
N ARG A 16 14.46 10.07 18.17
CA ARG A 16 15.18 11.34 17.90
C ARG A 16 14.32 12.39 17.20
N SER A 17 13.15 12.02 16.70
CA SER A 17 12.25 12.92 15.97
C SER A 17 11.20 13.48 16.92
N ASP A 18 11.12 14.81 17.05
CA ASP A 18 10.00 15.44 17.76
C ASP A 18 8.82 15.63 16.81
N ILE A 19 7.72 14.95 17.10
CA ILE A 19 6.50 14.99 16.28
C ILE A 19 5.90 16.40 16.23
N VAL A 20 6.02 17.18 17.31
CA VAL A 20 5.49 18.54 17.36
C VAL A 20 6.28 19.45 16.42
N GLU A 21 7.61 19.34 16.42
CA GLU A 21 8.49 20.09 15.52
C GLU A 21 8.21 19.75 14.05
N ILE A 22 8.16 18.45 13.74
CA ILE A 22 7.94 17.96 12.37
C ILE A 22 6.58 18.40 11.84
N ILE A 23 5.52 18.30 12.65
CA ILE A 23 4.17 18.69 12.24
C ILE A 23 4.04 20.23 12.20
N SER A 24 4.60 20.96 13.17
CA SER A 24 4.51 22.43 13.21
C SER A 24 5.14 23.10 12.00
N ALA A 25 6.16 22.49 11.39
CA ALA A 25 6.77 22.99 10.16
C ALA A 25 5.81 22.92 8.95
N ARG A 26 4.65 22.23 9.05
CA ARG A 26 3.70 21.97 7.96
C ARG A 26 2.27 22.38 8.29
N VAL A 27 1.89 22.28 9.56
CA VAL A 27 0.54 22.54 10.05
C VAL A 27 0.63 23.50 11.24
N PRO A 28 -0.09 24.62 11.25
CA PRO A 28 -0.01 25.60 12.34
C PRO A 28 -0.63 25.04 13.64
N LEU A 29 0.19 24.43 14.48
CA LEU A 29 -0.23 23.85 15.75
C LEU A 29 -0.42 24.95 16.81
N LYS A 30 -1.48 24.85 17.60
CA LYS A 30 -1.75 25.70 18.76
C LYS A 30 -1.69 24.86 20.03
N LYS A 31 -0.96 25.34 21.06
CA LYS A 31 -0.86 24.65 22.34
C LYS A 31 -2.23 24.63 23.05
N SER A 32 -2.60 23.48 23.57
CA SER A 32 -3.84 23.24 24.32
C SER A 32 -3.56 22.32 25.51
N GLY A 33 -3.26 22.91 26.67
CA GLY A 33 -2.81 22.18 27.85
C GLY A 33 -1.42 21.56 27.65
N ARG A 34 -1.32 20.24 27.81
CA ARG A 34 -0.07 19.47 27.57
C ARG A 34 0.10 19.07 26.10
N GLU A 35 -0.94 19.18 25.29
CA GLU A 35 -0.96 18.75 23.91
C GLU A 35 -1.05 19.94 22.95
N PHE A 36 -1.00 19.66 21.66
CA PHE A 36 -1.16 20.64 20.59
C PHE A 36 -2.35 20.25 19.73
N LYS A 37 -3.05 21.28 19.16
CA LYS A 37 -4.18 21.05 18.27
C LYS A 37 -4.16 21.97 17.05
N ALA A 38 -4.77 21.50 15.96
CA ALA A 38 -4.99 22.25 14.73
C ALA A 38 -6.26 21.77 14.02
N CYS A 39 -6.67 22.47 12.96
CA CYS A 39 -7.55 21.88 11.96
C CYS A 39 -6.80 20.77 11.24
N CYS A 40 -7.50 19.66 10.97
CA CYS A 40 -6.89 18.47 10.41
C CYS A 40 -6.38 18.71 8.98
N PRO A 41 -5.14 18.33 8.65
CA PRO A 41 -4.63 18.45 7.29
C PRO A 41 -5.14 17.33 6.36
N PHE A 42 -5.87 16.33 6.89
CA PHE A 42 -6.31 15.15 6.14
C PHE A 42 -7.79 15.21 5.75
N HIS A 43 -8.57 16.12 6.34
CA HIS A 43 -9.95 16.38 5.94
C HIS A 43 -10.32 17.84 6.16
N SER A 44 -11.35 18.33 5.47
CA SER A 44 -11.80 19.71 5.59
C SER A 44 -12.69 19.90 6.82
N GLU A 45 -12.27 20.80 7.73
CA GLU A 45 -13.04 21.14 8.93
C GLU A 45 -12.87 22.62 9.31
N LYS A 46 -13.82 23.15 10.10
CA LYS A 46 -13.78 24.54 10.60
C LYS A 46 -13.35 24.63 12.07
N SER A 47 -13.44 23.55 12.81
CA SER A 47 -13.08 23.46 14.22
C SER A 47 -11.93 22.48 14.42
N PRO A 48 -10.89 22.82 15.23
CA PRO A 48 -9.74 21.97 15.40
C PRO A 48 -10.08 20.62 16.04
N SER A 49 -9.85 19.52 15.31
CA SER A 49 -10.01 18.15 15.80
C SER A 49 -8.73 17.30 15.73
N PHE A 50 -7.67 17.85 15.17
CA PHE A 50 -6.36 17.21 15.04
C PHE A 50 -5.50 17.50 16.28
N TRP A 51 -5.11 16.47 17.00
CA TRP A 51 -4.34 16.56 18.24
C TRP A 51 -2.98 15.90 18.09
N VAL A 52 -1.96 16.49 18.72
CA VAL A 52 -0.60 15.98 18.74
C VAL A 52 -0.13 15.93 20.19
N SER A 53 0.23 14.74 20.64
CA SER A 53 0.74 14.49 21.99
C SER A 53 2.28 14.45 21.99
N PRO A 54 2.95 15.43 22.60
CA PRO A 54 4.42 15.42 22.72
C PRO A 54 4.92 14.27 23.62
N ASP A 55 4.16 13.93 24.66
CA ASP A 55 4.55 12.85 25.60
C ASP A 55 4.49 11.46 24.95
N LYS A 56 3.48 11.24 24.10
CA LYS A 56 3.27 9.95 23.38
C LYS A 56 3.99 9.91 22.03
N GLN A 57 4.44 11.06 21.51
CA GLN A 57 5.00 11.22 20.15
C GLN A 57 4.06 10.68 19.08
N PHE A 58 2.76 11.04 19.18
CA PHE A 58 1.66 10.48 18.41
C PHE A 58 0.64 11.58 18.10
N TYR A 59 0.00 11.51 16.91
CA TYR A 59 -1.11 12.39 16.55
C TYR A 59 -2.40 11.59 16.33
N HIS A 60 -3.54 12.24 16.55
CA HIS A 60 -4.87 11.69 16.28
C HIS A 60 -5.85 12.79 15.89
N CYS A 61 -6.67 12.53 14.90
CA CYS A 61 -7.78 13.40 14.51
C CYS A 61 -9.13 12.80 14.96
N PHE A 62 -9.82 13.47 15.86
CA PHE A 62 -11.14 13.03 16.34
C PHE A 62 -12.26 13.22 15.29
N GLY A 63 -12.01 13.96 14.19
CA GLY A 63 -12.96 14.16 13.10
C GLY A 63 -12.97 13.02 12.08
N CYS A 64 -11.79 12.67 11.54
CA CYS A 64 -11.68 11.66 10.48
C CYS A 64 -11.00 10.36 10.93
N GLY A 65 -10.53 10.26 12.19
CA GLY A 65 -9.84 9.08 12.69
C GLY A 65 -8.38 8.94 12.23
N ALA A 66 -7.82 9.89 11.44
CA ALA A 66 -6.42 9.84 11.03
C ALA A 66 -5.51 9.90 12.27
N HIS A 67 -4.57 8.98 12.35
CA HIS A 67 -3.66 8.86 13.50
C HIS A 67 -2.31 8.27 13.09
N GLY A 68 -1.28 8.45 13.92
CA GLY A 68 0.03 7.86 13.66
C GLY A 68 1.18 8.51 14.40
N THR A 69 2.36 7.95 14.17
CA THR A 69 3.66 8.47 14.58
C THR A 69 4.17 9.51 13.60
N VAL A 70 5.35 10.07 13.85
CA VAL A 70 6.02 11.00 12.91
C VAL A 70 6.23 10.37 11.53
N VAL A 71 6.54 9.06 11.45
CA VAL A 71 6.69 8.34 10.18
C VAL A 71 5.35 8.28 9.45
N GLY A 72 4.29 7.88 10.14
CA GLY A 72 2.94 7.84 9.60
C GLY A 72 2.45 9.21 9.13
N PHE A 73 2.78 10.29 9.86
CA PHE A 73 2.43 11.64 9.45
C PHE A 73 3.09 12.03 8.11
N LEU A 74 4.40 11.83 7.96
CA LEU A 74 5.09 12.14 6.70
C LEU A 74 4.56 11.30 5.53
N MET A 75 4.28 10.02 5.78
CA MET A 75 3.69 9.15 4.76
C MET A 75 2.31 9.62 4.30
N GLN A 76 1.47 10.09 5.22
CA GLN A 76 0.11 10.55 4.90
C GLN A 76 0.10 11.98 4.37
N TYR A 77 0.85 12.89 4.99
CA TYR A 77 0.84 14.32 4.66
C TYR A 77 1.60 14.62 3.37
N GLU A 78 2.83 14.12 3.25
CA GLU A 78 3.68 14.32 2.08
C GLU A 78 3.52 13.21 1.03
N LYS A 79 2.65 12.22 1.30
CA LYS A 79 2.41 11.08 0.43
C LYS A 79 3.70 10.29 0.11
N LEU A 80 4.61 10.22 1.08
CA LEU A 80 5.87 9.51 0.95
C LEU A 80 5.68 7.99 1.13
N GLY A 81 6.55 7.21 0.49
CA GLY A 81 6.72 5.81 0.85
C GLY A 81 7.40 5.68 2.22
N PHE A 82 7.28 4.51 2.86
CA PHE A 82 7.89 4.27 4.17
C PHE A 82 9.40 4.53 4.19
N LEU A 83 10.12 3.99 3.20
CA LEU A 83 11.57 4.20 3.06
C LEU A 83 11.93 5.69 2.90
N ASP A 84 11.11 6.43 2.17
CA ASP A 84 11.33 7.85 1.93
C ASP A 84 11.04 8.69 3.18
N ALA A 85 10.00 8.35 3.94
CA ALA A 85 9.68 9.00 5.21
C ALA A 85 10.79 8.75 6.25
N VAL A 86 11.25 7.50 6.35
CA VAL A 86 12.38 7.14 7.24
C VAL A 86 13.67 7.82 6.80
N ALA A 87 13.93 7.95 5.49
CA ALA A 87 15.12 8.65 4.96
C ALA A 87 15.09 10.14 5.27
N ASP A 88 13.93 10.82 5.13
CA ASP A 88 13.77 12.23 5.49
C ASP A 88 14.04 12.46 6.99
N LEU A 89 13.48 11.62 7.85
CA LEU A 89 13.69 11.69 9.29
C LEU A 89 15.14 11.39 9.68
N ALA A 90 15.78 10.39 9.05
CA ALA A 90 17.19 10.07 9.29
C ALA A 90 18.10 11.25 8.93
N GLN A 91 17.87 11.86 7.78
CA GLN A 91 18.62 13.05 7.36
C GLN A 91 18.48 14.20 8.36
N ARG A 92 17.25 14.47 8.87
CA ARG A 92 16.99 15.49 9.90
C ARG A 92 17.66 15.17 11.24
N ALA A 93 17.68 13.88 11.60
CA ALA A 93 18.33 13.40 12.82
C ALA A 93 19.86 13.28 12.71
N GLY A 94 20.45 13.58 11.54
CA GLY A 94 21.89 13.41 11.28
C GLY A 94 22.33 11.95 11.28
N LEU A 95 21.42 11.02 10.98
CA LEU A 95 21.69 9.59 10.92
C LEU A 95 21.84 9.12 9.47
N GLU A 96 22.83 8.28 9.23
CA GLU A 96 22.95 7.57 7.96
C GLU A 96 22.05 6.33 7.98
N LEU A 97 21.28 6.13 6.91
CA LEU A 97 20.49 4.92 6.74
C LEU A 97 21.39 3.68 6.74
N PRO A 98 21.07 2.61 7.51
CA PRO A 98 21.83 1.38 7.49
C PRO A 98 21.93 0.83 6.07
N ARG A 99 23.10 0.35 5.67
CA ARG A 99 23.34 -0.20 4.32
C ARG A 99 22.41 -1.37 4.00
N GLU A 100 22.02 -2.13 5.00
CA GLU A 100 21.06 -3.25 4.91
C GLU A 100 19.62 -2.78 4.63
N ALA A 101 19.25 -1.59 5.12
CA ALA A 101 17.94 -0.96 4.92
C ALA A 101 17.72 -0.47 3.48
N LEU A 102 18.82 -0.14 2.83
CA LEU A 102 18.82 0.34 1.46
C LEU A 102 18.66 -0.81 0.45
N GLY A 103 18.48 -2.08 0.94
CA GLY A 103 18.47 -3.27 0.08
C GLY A 103 19.58 -3.16 -0.94
N ALA A 104 20.85 -3.38 -0.52
CA ALA A 104 22.03 -3.07 -1.34
C ALA A 104 21.76 -1.82 -2.23
N ARG A 105 21.62 -0.62 -1.63
CA ARG A 105 22.02 0.57 -2.37
C ARG A 105 23.51 0.39 -2.55
N ASP A 106 23.81 -0.27 -3.66
CA ASP A 106 25.11 -0.23 -4.25
C ASP A 106 25.56 1.25 -4.16
N PRO A 107 26.73 1.57 -3.65
CA PRO A 107 27.31 2.91 -3.79
C PRO A 107 27.19 3.41 -5.23
N ASP A 108 27.10 2.49 -6.18
CA ASP A 108 26.78 2.73 -7.58
C ASP A 108 25.34 3.25 -7.81
N SER A 109 24.34 3.04 -6.94
CA SER A 109 22.96 3.47 -7.24
C SER A 109 22.77 4.99 -7.26
N ALA A 110 23.49 5.75 -6.45
CA ALA A 110 23.51 7.22 -6.54
C ALA A 110 24.15 7.64 -7.88
N ASN A 111 25.21 6.97 -8.27
CA ASN A 111 25.88 7.17 -9.54
C ASN A 111 24.97 6.75 -10.74
N LEU A 112 24.19 5.66 -10.61
CA LEU A 112 23.23 5.23 -11.62
C LEU A 112 22.12 6.27 -11.88
N HIS A 113 21.60 6.93 -10.85
CA HIS A 113 20.64 8.03 -11.02
C HIS A 113 21.25 9.23 -11.75
N ASP A 114 22.50 9.60 -11.45
CA ASP A 114 23.20 10.68 -12.14
C ASP A 114 23.46 10.33 -13.61
N VAL A 115 23.81 9.09 -13.89
CA VAL A 115 23.96 8.59 -15.27
C VAL A 115 22.62 8.69 -16.01
N MET A 116 21.51 8.25 -15.42
CA MET A 116 20.18 8.36 -16.03
C MET A 116 19.77 9.80 -16.28
N ALA A 117 20.05 10.71 -15.34
CA ALA A 117 19.77 12.15 -15.51
C ALA A 117 20.60 12.76 -16.65
N ARG A 118 21.84 12.35 -16.86
CA ARG A 118 22.71 12.77 -17.97
C ARG A 118 22.19 12.22 -19.30
N ILE A 119 21.73 10.97 -19.34
CA ILE A 119 21.13 10.34 -20.52
C ILE A 119 19.82 11.05 -20.90
N ALA A 120 18.99 11.37 -19.92
CA ALA A 120 17.75 12.13 -20.18
C ALA A 120 18.05 13.47 -20.85
N ARG A 121 18.99 14.25 -20.32
CA ARG A 121 19.44 15.52 -20.93
C ARG A 121 20.01 15.34 -22.34
N PHE A 122 20.73 14.27 -22.58
CA PHE A 122 21.23 13.94 -23.90
C PHE A 122 20.08 13.71 -24.90
N PHE A 123 19.04 12.98 -24.52
CA PHE A 123 17.87 12.78 -25.37
C PHE A 123 17.05 14.06 -25.55
N GLU A 124 16.88 14.88 -24.50
CA GLU A 124 16.22 16.19 -24.61
C GLU A 124 16.93 17.11 -25.60
N GLN A 125 18.27 17.18 -25.53
CA GLN A 125 19.07 17.98 -26.44
C GLN A 125 18.98 17.47 -27.87
N ASN A 126 19.05 16.17 -28.10
CA ASN A 126 18.86 15.60 -29.42
C ASN A 126 17.49 15.91 -30.02
N LEU A 127 16.42 16.00 -29.20
CA LEU A 127 15.11 16.42 -29.67
C LEU A 127 15.12 17.91 -30.05
N ALA A 128 15.77 18.75 -29.25
CA ALA A 128 15.90 20.19 -29.56
C ALA A 128 16.70 20.46 -30.86
N ASP A 129 17.69 19.64 -31.15
CA ASP A 129 18.58 19.80 -32.30
C ASP A 129 18.08 19.05 -33.56
N ASN A 130 17.03 18.23 -33.49
CA ASN A 130 16.56 17.39 -34.57
C ASN A 130 15.20 17.83 -35.12
N ALA A 131 15.19 18.55 -36.26
CA ALA A 131 13.98 19.08 -36.90
C ALA A 131 12.96 17.96 -37.27
N ARG A 132 13.42 16.77 -37.69
CA ARG A 132 12.53 15.63 -38.03
C ARG A 132 11.80 15.11 -36.80
N ALA A 133 12.51 14.93 -35.67
CA ALA A 133 11.91 14.50 -34.44
C ALA A 133 10.94 15.54 -33.88
N GLN A 134 11.26 16.84 -33.96
CA GLN A 134 10.35 17.91 -33.57
C GLN A 134 9.09 17.93 -34.47
N LYS A 135 9.25 17.80 -35.77
CA LYS A 135 8.11 17.73 -36.73
C LYS A 135 7.21 16.54 -36.38
N TYR A 136 7.78 15.38 -36.02
CA TYR A 136 7.02 14.23 -35.60
C TYR A 136 6.25 14.50 -34.28
N ALA A 137 6.90 15.06 -33.27
CA ALA A 137 6.22 15.42 -32.00
C ALA A 137 5.07 16.42 -32.25
N ASN A 138 5.29 17.43 -33.12
CA ASN A 138 4.26 18.39 -33.53
C ASN A 138 3.10 17.71 -34.28
N SER A 139 3.39 16.79 -35.22
CA SER A 139 2.35 16.04 -35.95
C SER A 139 1.50 15.15 -35.06
N ARG A 140 2.05 14.77 -33.89
CA ARG A 140 1.33 14.07 -32.83
C ARG A 140 0.61 15.03 -31.85
N GLY A 141 0.57 16.31 -32.18
CA GLY A 141 -0.13 17.33 -31.40
C GLY A 141 0.54 17.67 -30.06
N ILE A 142 1.81 17.31 -29.83
CA ILE A 142 2.52 17.63 -28.58
C ILE A 142 3.20 19.00 -28.72
N ASP A 143 2.73 19.98 -27.96
CA ASP A 143 3.30 21.32 -27.94
C ASP A 143 4.64 21.41 -27.19
N ALA A 144 5.33 22.55 -27.35
CA ALA A 144 6.65 22.74 -26.72
C ALA A 144 6.59 22.75 -25.19
N ALA A 145 5.54 23.30 -24.61
CA ALA A 145 5.37 23.37 -23.15
C ALA A 145 5.19 21.97 -22.56
N THR A 146 4.42 21.11 -23.21
CA THR A 146 4.20 19.71 -22.83
C THR A 146 5.47 18.89 -23.00
N ARG A 147 6.22 19.08 -24.11
CA ARG A 147 7.53 18.44 -24.29
C ARG A 147 8.49 18.77 -23.14
N ALA A 148 8.55 20.03 -22.75
CA ALA A 148 9.40 20.45 -21.63
C ALA A 148 8.92 19.89 -20.28
N ARG A 149 7.60 19.90 -20.02
CA ARG A 149 7.01 19.35 -18.78
C ARG A 149 7.35 17.89 -18.58
N PHE A 150 7.24 17.09 -19.64
CA PHE A 150 7.53 15.66 -19.61
C PHE A 150 8.99 15.33 -19.91
N ALA A 151 9.84 16.34 -20.18
CA ALA A 151 11.24 16.21 -20.60
C ALA A 151 11.40 15.20 -21.75
N LEU A 152 10.53 15.30 -22.76
CA LEU A 152 10.57 14.40 -23.89
C LEU A 152 11.89 14.56 -24.65
N GLY A 153 12.42 13.46 -25.16
CA GLY A 153 13.69 13.42 -25.86
C GLY A 153 13.63 12.68 -27.19
N TYR A 154 14.77 12.59 -27.85
CA TYR A 154 14.96 11.81 -29.07
C TYR A 154 16.21 10.94 -28.97
N ALA A 155 16.05 9.65 -29.18
CA ALA A 155 17.17 8.72 -29.38
C ALA A 155 17.59 8.76 -30.85
N PRO A 156 18.84 9.17 -31.17
CA PRO A 156 19.31 9.28 -32.54
C PRO A 156 19.20 7.98 -33.35
N ASN A 157 19.09 8.10 -34.66
CA ASN A 157 19.16 6.97 -35.58
C ASN A 157 20.62 6.50 -35.75
N SER A 158 21.18 5.96 -34.68
CA SER A 158 22.54 5.41 -34.63
C SER A 158 22.56 4.15 -33.77
N TRP A 159 23.50 3.26 -34.06
CA TRP A 159 23.70 2.04 -33.30
C TRP A 159 24.50 2.23 -32.02
N ASP A 160 25.19 3.36 -31.86
CA ASP A 160 26.23 3.61 -30.87
C ASP A 160 26.31 5.05 -30.36
N ALA A 161 25.34 5.91 -30.65
CA ALA A 161 25.37 7.32 -30.24
C ALA A 161 25.47 7.47 -28.71
N LEU A 162 24.66 6.72 -27.96
CA LEU A 162 24.71 6.70 -26.51
C LEU A 162 25.98 5.98 -25.99
N LEU A 163 26.32 4.84 -26.59
CA LEU A 163 27.50 4.08 -26.25
C LEU A 163 28.77 4.94 -26.39
N ASN A 164 28.93 5.68 -27.51
CA ASN A 164 30.08 6.55 -27.74
C ASN A 164 30.12 7.73 -26.75
N ARG A 165 28.96 8.25 -26.36
CA ARG A 165 28.85 9.39 -25.44
C ARG A 165 29.10 9.01 -23.98
N PHE A 166 28.64 7.83 -23.53
CA PHE A 166 28.61 7.43 -22.12
C PHE A 166 29.36 6.14 -21.83
N GLY A 167 29.87 5.41 -22.81
CA GLY A 167 30.49 4.09 -22.64
C GLY A 167 31.98 4.05 -22.97
N ALA A 168 32.70 5.19 -22.92
CA ALA A 168 34.12 5.27 -23.28
C ALA A 168 35.01 4.38 -22.40
N GLN A 169 34.72 4.30 -21.10
CA GLN A 169 35.41 3.45 -20.15
C GLN A 169 34.60 2.17 -19.86
N GLU A 170 35.28 1.09 -19.47
CA GLU A 170 34.60 -0.16 -19.16
C GLU A 170 33.62 -0.05 -17.98
N ALA A 171 33.98 0.73 -16.96
CA ALA A 171 33.11 0.99 -15.82
C ALA A 171 31.81 1.69 -16.23
N ASP A 172 31.90 2.71 -17.10
CA ASP A 172 30.76 3.43 -17.63
C ASP A 172 29.87 2.54 -18.50
N ARG A 173 30.47 1.66 -19.32
CA ARG A 173 29.71 0.67 -20.11
C ARG A 173 28.93 -0.30 -19.25
N ARG A 174 29.52 -0.77 -18.16
CA ARG A 174 28.81 -1.63 -17.20
C ARG A 174 27.59 -0.93 -16.61
N GLN A 175 27.70 0.35 -16.25
CA GLN A 175 26.60 1.12 -15.70
C GLN A 175 25.46 1.29 -16.71
N ILE A 176 25.75 1.70 -17.94
CA ILE A 176 24.71 1.87 -18.97
C ILE A 176 24.12 0.54 -19.44
N LEU A 177 24.88 -0.57 -19.35
CA LEU A 177 24.36 -1.92 -19.54
C LEU A 177 23.40 -2.33 -18.41
N GLN A 178 23.81 -2.11 -17.16
CA GLN A 178 22.99 -2.36 -15.96
C GLN A 178 21.69 -1.55 -15.96
N LEU A 179 21.73 -0.33 -16.50
CA LEU A 179 20.56 0.53 -16.71
C LEU A 179 19.71 0.13 -17.93
N GLY A 180 20.15 -0.89 -18.69
CA GLY A 180 19.44 -1.38 -19.86
C GLY A 180 19.43 -0.38 -21.02
N MET A 181 20.38 0.55 -21.08
CA MET A 181 20.46 1.57 -22.14
C MET A 181 21.22 1.06 -23.38
N ILE A 182 22.06 0.05 -23.21
CA ILE A 182 22.74 -0.69 -24.28
C ILE A 182 22.44 -2.17 -24.17
N ILE A 183 22.69 -2.89 -25.25
CA ILE A 183 22.51 -4.34 -25.37
C ILE A 183 23.84 -4.95 -25.83
N GLU A 184 24.24 -6.04 -25.18
CA GLU A 184 25.37 -6.84 -25.62
C GLU A 184 24.96 -7.75 -26.79
N ARG A 185 25.79 -7.82 -27.83
CA ARG A 185 25.52 -8.67 -28.99
C ARG A 185 25.79 -10.14 -28.63
N ASP A 186 24.82 -10.98 -28.92
CA ASP A 186 24.98 -12.42 -28.80
C ASP A 186 25.92 -12.94 -29.91
N THR A 187 27.01 -13.56 -29.51
CA THR A 187 28.05 -14.07 -30.41
C THR A 187 27.78 -15.48 -30.94
N GLN A 188 26.63 -16.10 -30.58
CA GLN A 188 26.34 -17.49 -30.94
C GLN A 188 25.96 -17.73 -32.42
N GLY A 189 25.97 -16.73 -33.29
CA GLY A 189 25.45 -16.85 -34.65
C GLY A 189 26.35 -16.43 -35.83
N GLY A 190 27.68 -16.30 -35.72
CA GLY A 190 28.54 -16.03 -36.86
C GLY A 190 29.42 -14.78 -36.76
N GLU A 191 30.23 -14.48 -37.76
CA GLU A 191 31.37 -13.55 -37.94
C GLU A 191 31.24 -12.08 -37.46
N ARG A 192 30.25 -11.73 -36.63
CA ARG A 192 30.17 -10.38 -36.05
C ARG A 192 30.89 -10.30 -34.73
N ALA A 193 31.88 -9.41 -34.65
CA ALA A 193 32.66 -9.16 -33.45
C ALA A 193 31.73 -8.88 -32.22
N ALA A 194 32.12 -9.42 -31.05
CA ALA A 194 31.52 -9.08 -29.77
C ALA A 194 31.47 -7.56 -29.61
N GLY A 195 30.36 -7.04 -29.10
CA GLY A 195 30.20 -5.61 -28.94
C GLY A 195 28.86 -5.24 -28.33
N PHE A 196 28.66 -3.94 -28.15
CA PHE A 196 27.44 -3.38 -27.60
C PHE A 196 26.76 -2.47 -28.63
N TYR A 197 25.45 -2.24 -28.46
CA TYR A 197 24.69 -1.29 -29.26
C TYR A 197 23.60 -0.62 -28.43
N ASP A 198 23.19 0.56 -28.84
CA ASP A 198 22.15 1.34 -28.17
C ASP A 198 20.80 0.63 -28.23
N ARG A 199 20.11 0.52 -27.08
CA ARG A 199 18.78 -0.08 -27.02
C ARG A 199 17.74 0.75 -27.78
N PHE A 200 17.77 2.06 -27.59
CA PHE A 200 16.83 2.98 -28.20
C PHE A 200 17.47 3.66 -29.41
N ARG A 201 16.85 3.54 -30.56
CA ARG A 201 17.30 4.10 -31.83
C ARG A 201 16.12 4.63 -32.63
N ASP A 202 16.23 5.84 -33.17
CA ASP A 202 15.20 6.53 -33.97
C ASP A 202 13.82 6.59 -33.28
N ARG A 203 13.83 6.98 -31.98
CA ARG A 203 12.63 6.96 -31.15
C ARG A 203 12.41 8.29 -30.44
N LEU A 204 11.14 8.72 -30.35
CA LEU A 204 10.71 9.73 -29.38
C LEU A 204 10.76 9.09 -28.00
N MET A 205 11.47 9.75 -27.06
CA MET A 205 11.77 9.21 -25.74
C MET A 205 10.88 9.84 -24.67
N PHE A 206 10.34 8.99 -23.80
CA PHE A 206 9.48 9.32 -22.67
C PHE A 206 10.20 8.93 -21.38
N PRO A 207 10.81 9.88 -20.64
CA PRO A 207 11.46 9.58 -19.38
C PRO A 207 10.43 9.10 -18.35
N ILE A 208 10.72 7.98 -17.72
CA ILE A 208 9.92 7.45 -16.60
C ILE A 208 10.56 7.97 -15.32
N ARG A 209 9.75 8.61 -14.46
CA ARG A 209 10.22 9.24 -13.22
C ARG A 209 9.67 8.55 -11.99
N ASP A 210 10.50 8.48 -10.96
CA ASP A 210 10.07 8.07 -9.63
C ASP A 210 9.29 9.18 -8.90
N SER A 211 8.84 8.91 -7.69
CA SER A 211 8.09 9.86 -6.86
C SER A 211 8.85 11.16 -6.52
N ARG A 212 10.17 11.16 -6.66
CA ARG A 212 11.07 12.32 -6.45
C ARG A 212 11.41 13.05 -7.75
N GLY A 213 10.91 12.61 -8.88
CA GLY A 213 11.17 13.18 -10.19
C GLY A 213 12.49 12.74 -10.84
N ARG A 214 13.20 11.76 -10.25
CA ARG A 214 14.43 11.23 -10.83
C ARG A 214 14.08 10.26 -11.95
N VAL A 215 14.80 10.34 -13.07
CA VAL A 215 14.61 9.42 -14.19
C VAL A 215 15.14 8.05 -13.81
N ILE A 216 14.30 7.02 -13.96
CA ILE A 216 14.59 5.63 -13.61
C ILE A 216 14.56 4.69 -14.82
N GLY A 217 13.97 5.14 -15.93
CA GLY A 217 13.85 4.37 -17.17
C GLY A 217 13.29 5.22 -18.29
N PHE A 218 13.05 4.60 -19.44
CA PHE A 218 12.48 5.26 -20.61
C PHE A 218 11.49 4.36 -21.33
N GLY A 219 10.45 4.97 -21.89
CA GLY A 219 9.70 4.47 -23.02
C GLY A 219 10.20 5.11 -24.31
N GLY A 220 10.21 4.38 -25.42
CA GLY A 220 10.61 4.90 -26.72
C GLY A 220 9.59 4.54 -27.79
N ARG A 221 9.00 5.53 -28.47
CA ARG A 221 8.10 5.34 -29.61
C ARG A 221 8.87 5.56 -30.92
N VAL A 222 8.80 4.60 -31.84
CA VAL A 222 9.42 4.77 -33.17
C VAL A 222 8.80 5.99 -33.91
N ILE A 223 9.64 6.76 -34.61
CA ILE A 223 9.20 7.97 -35.27
C ILE A 223 8.41 7.66 -36.56
N ASP A 224 8.97 6.86 -37.46
CA ASP A 224 8.31 6.52 -38.73
C ASP A 224 7.93 5.04 -38.78
N GLN A 225 8.84 4.20 -39.29
CA GLN A 225 8.64 2.74 -39.39
C GLN A 225 9.63 2.00 -38.53
N GLY A 226 9.19 0.93 -37.93
CA GLY A 226 10.02 0.05 -37.10
C GLY A 226 9.20 -0.68 -36.05
N GLU A 227 9.68 -1.84 -35.66
CA GLU A 227 9.09 -2.66 -34.60
C GLU A 227 10.06 -2.86 -33.45
N PRO A 228 9.55 -2.97 -32.23
CA PRO A 228 8.15 -2.71 -31.83
C PRO A 228 7.81 -1.22 -31.85
N LYS A 229 6.53 -0.86 -32.07
CA LYS A 229 6.03 0.52 -32.06
C LYS A 229 6.43 1.26 -30.78
N TYR A 230 6.30 0.60 -29.62
CA TYR A 230 6.79 1.06 -28.33
C TYR A 230 7.82 0.08 -27.76
N LEU A 231 8.89 0.61 -27.22
CA LEU A 231 9.93 -0.14 -26.53
C LEU A 231 10.16 0.47 -25.14
N ASN A 232 10.17 -0.36 -24.11
CA ASN A 232 10.40 0.07 -22.73
C ASN A 232 11.79 -0.37 -22.24
N SER A 233 12.33 0.36 -21.27
CA SER A 233 13.46 -0.11 -20.47
C SER A 233 13.14 -1.50 -19.89
N PRO A 234 14.12 -2.39 -19.79
CA PRO A 234 13.96 -3.66 -19.08
C PRO A 234 13.82 -3.41 -17.57
N GLU A 235 13.58 -4.46 -16.79
CA GLU A 235 13.77 -4.42 -15.34
C GLU A 235 15.21 -4.08 -15.02
N THR A 236 15.44 -3.11 -14.12
CA THR A 236 16.77 -2.66 -13.72
C THR A 236 16.80 -2.41 -12.20
N PRO A 237 17.94 -2.18 -11.57
CA PRO A 237 18.00 -1.81 -10.16
C PRO A 237 17.20 -0.53 -9.81
N LEU A 238 16.98 0.36 -10.79
CA LEU A 238 16.22 1.60 -10.60
C LEU A 238 14.76 1.49 -11.03
N PHE A 239 14.40 0.54 -11.90
CA PHE A 239 13.11 0.52 -12.59
C PHE A 239 12.42 -0.84 -12.53
N HIS A 240 11.21 -0.86 -11.98
CA HIS A 240 10.34 -2.03 -11.91
C HIS A 240 8.97 -1.69 -12.50
N LYS A 241 8.65 -2.27 -13.67
CA LYS A 241 7.40 -1.99 -14.41
C LYS A 241 6.14 -2.22 -13.58
N GLY A 242 6.14 -3.26 -12.74
CA GLY A 242 5.00 -3.59 -11.89
C GLY A 242 4.77 -2.64 -10.73
N ARG A 243 5.65 -1.66 -10.50
CA ARG A 243 5.61 -0.72 -9.39
C ARG A 243 5.47 0.73 -9.82
N GLU A 244 5.92 1.07 -11.03
CA GLU A 244 5.99 2.46 -11.49
C GLU A 244 4.86 2.78 -12.46
N LEU A 245 4.38 4.03 -12.39
CA LEU A 245 3.34 4.57 -13.24
C LEU A 245 3.89 5.81 -13.96
N TYR A 246 3.78 5.83 -15.28
CA TYR A 246 4.15 6.98 -16.09
C TYR A 246 3.20 8.15 -15.84
N GLY A 247 3.73 9.34 -15.73
CA GLY A 247 2.96 10.57 -15.51
C GLY A 247 2.55 10.82 -14.04
N LEU A 248 2.85 9.90 -13.10
CA LEU A 248 2.46 10.09 -11.70
C LEU A 248 3.22 11.25 -11.03
N TYR A 249 4.49 11.44 -11.35
CA TYR A 249 5.26 12.59 -10.88
C TYR A 249 4.67 13.90 -11.42
N GLU A 250 4.42 13.97 -12.73
CA GLU A 250 3.85 15.12 -13.42
C GLU A 250 2.44 15.45 -12.90
N ALA A 251 1.63 14.43 -12.62
CA ALA A 251 0.31 14.60 -12.00
C ALA A 251 0.43 15.25 -10.61
N ARG A 252 1.37 14.77 -9.79
CA ARG A 252 1.62 15.33 -8.43
C ARG A 252 2.18 16.74 -8.46
N GLN A 253 2.94 17.11 -9.49
CA GLN A 253 3.40 18.50 -9.69
C GLN A 253 2.26 19.43 -10.09
N ALA A 254 1.29 18.93 -10.85
CA ALA A 254 0.15 19.70 -11.29
C ALA A 254 -0.93 19.89 -10.20
N ARG A 255 -1.05 18.94 -9.26
CA ARG A 255 -2.09 18.93 -8.21
C ARG A 255 -1.55 18.32 -6.91
N THR A 256 -1.92 18.92 -5.79
CA THR A 256 -1.62 18.41 -4.46
C THR A 256 -2.74 17.52 -3.88
N ASP A 257 -3.96 17.67 -4.40
CA ASP A 257 -5.13 16.90 -3.98
C ASP A 257 -5.82 16.25 -5.19
N PHE A 258 -6.04 14.95 -5.10
CA PHE A 258 -6.66 14.16 -6.14
C PHE A 258 -8.04 13.69 -5.69
N LYS A 259 -9.09 14.20 -6.33
CA LYS A 259 -10.42 13.59 -6.19
C LYS A 259 -10.43 12.19 -6.79
N ARG A 260 -9.71 12.00 -7.89
CA ARG A 260 -9.55 10.74 -8.63
C ARG A 260 -8.21 10.68 -9.34
N LEU A 261 -7.76 9.46 -9.69
CA LEU A 261 -6.69 9.21 -10.66
C LEU A 261 -7.21 8.31 -11.77
N MET A 262 -6.83 8.61 -13.00
CA MET A 262 -7.21 7.85 -14.19
C MET A 262 -6.03 7.05 -14.71
N ILE A 263 -6.23 5.76 -14.94
CA ILE A 263 -5.23 4.86 -15.53
C ILE A 263 -5.59 4.67 -16.99
N VAL A 264 -4.65 4.97 -17.89
CA VAL A 264 -4.71 4.75 -19.34
C VAL A 264 -3.63 3.74 -19.76
N GLU A 265 -3.61 3.33 -21.03
CA GLU A 265 -2.70 2.30 -21.52
C GLU A 265 -1.33 2.82 -21.93
N GLY A 266 -1.24 4.03 -22.50
CA GLY A 266 -0.06 4.51 -23.21
C GLY A 266 0.54 5.82 -22.71
N TYR A 267 1.81 6.02 -23.08
CA TYR A 267 2.55 7.26 -22.81
C TYR A 267 1.91 8.48 -23.48
N MET A 268 1.48 8.31 -24.75
CA MET A 268 0.88 9.37 -25.55
C MET A 268 -0.42 9.83 -24.92
N ASP A 269 -1.25 8.90 -24.44
CA ASP A 269 -2.51 9.21 -23.79
C ASP A 269 -2.31 10.12 -22.59
N VAL A 270 -1.35 9.78 -21.72
CA VAL A 270 -1.01 10.63 -20.57
C VAL A 270 -0.55 12.02 -21.02
N VAL A 271 0.40 12.11 -21.95
CA VAL A 271 0.96 13.37 -22.39
C VAL A 271 -0.13 14.27 -22.99
N ARG A 272 -1.01 13.70 -23.83
CA ARG A 272 -2.10 14.44 -24.49
C ARG A 272 -3.21 14.84 -23.53
N LEU A 273 -3.59 13.97 -22.62
CA LEU A 273 -4.56 14.29 -21.56
C LEU A 273 -4.04 15.42 -20.65
N HIS A 274 -2.76 15.36 -20.23
CA HIS A 274 -2.16 16.43 -19.45
C HIS A 274 -2.11 17.76 -20.21
N GLN A 275 -1.82 17.73 -21.51
CA GLN A 275 -1.85 18.91 -22.37
C GLN A 275 -3.26 19.51 -22.45
N ALA A 276 -4.29 18.67 -22.50
CA ALA A 276 -5.69 19.09 -22.48
C ALA A 276 -6.19 19.52 -21.09
N GLY A 277 -5.34 19.52 -20.04
CA GLY A 277 -5.71 19.93 -18.68
C GLY A 277 -6.18 18.78 -17.77
N ILE A 278 -6.30 17.55 -18.28
CA ILE A 278 -6.65 16.34 -17.51
C ILE A 278 -5.39 15.78 -16.86
N THR A 279 -4.88 16.50 -15.85
CA THR A 279 -3.56 16.26 -15.25
C THR A 279 -3.53 15.13 -14.21
N TYR A 280 -4.61 14.42 -14.00
CA TYR A 280 -4.73 13.30 -13.10
C TYR A 280 -4.70 11.94 -13.80
N SER A 281 -4.16 11.88 -15.03
CA SER A 281 -3.96 10.66 -15.80
C SER A 281 -2.56 10.10 -15.62
N VAL A 282 -2.46 8.75 -15.54
CA VAL A 282 -1.22 7.98 -15.44
C VAL A 282 -1.32 6.73 -16.33
N ALA A 283 -0.18 6.16 -16.74
CA ALA A 283 -0.21 4.93 -17.52
C ALA A 283 0.62 3.81 -16.89
N THR A 284 0.23 2.59 -17.18
CA THR A 284 1.06 1.40 -16.95
C THR A 284 2.15 1.31 -18.03
N LEU A 285 3.20 0.52 -17.76
CA LEU A 285 4.44 0.53 -18.54
C LEU A 285 4.58 -0.73 -19.42
N GLY A 286 3.54 -1.03 -20.20
CA GLY A 286 3.47 -2.23 -21.05
C GLY A 286 3.23 -3.51 -20.25
N THR A 287 2.59 -3.39 -19.09
CA THR A 287 2.13 -4.49 -18.25
C THR A 287 0.70 -4.24 -17.81
N ALA A 288 -0.03 -5.28 -17.43
CA ALA A 288 -1.34 -5.11 -16.79
C ALA A 288 -1.19 -4.31 -15.48
N THR A 289 -2.25 -3.60 -15.09
CA THR A 289 -2.30 -2.92 -13.78
C THR A 289 -2.10 -3.94 -12.66
N THR A 290 -1.15 -3.68 -11.77
CA THR A 290 -0.82 -4.54 -10.62
C THR A 290 -1.47 -4.03 -9.35
N GLN A 291 -1.51 -4.87 -8.31
CA GLN A 291 -1.92 -4.43 -6.97
C GLN A 291 -0.97 -3.37 -6.40
N GLU A 292 0.33 -3.41 -6.72
CA GLU A 292 1.30 -2.40 -6.29
C GLU A 292 1.01 -1.03 -6.91
N HIS A 293 0.64 -0.99 -8.20
CA HIS A 293 0.17 0.23 -8.85
C HIS A 293 -1.05 0.82 -8.13
N LEU A 294 -2.07 -0.01 -7.88
CA LEU A 294 -3.30 0.42 -7.20
C LEU A 294 -3.05 0.85 -5.76
N ASN A 295 -2.21 0.14 -5.02
CA ASN A 295 -1.83 0.54 -3.67
C ASN A 295 -1.11 1.89 -3.67
N LYS A 296 -0.26 2.17 -4.68
CA LYS A 296 0.39 3.48 -4.84
C LYS A 296 -0.65 4.58 -5.10
N ILE A 297 -1.64 4.32 -5.95
CA ILE A 297 -2.72 5.25 -6.27
C ILE A 297 -3.66 5.48 -5.07
N PHE A 298 -4.07 4.42 -4.37
CA PHE A 298 -4.97 4.53 -3.22
C PHE A 298 -4.37 5.24 -2.00
N ARG A 299 -3.07 5.52 -2.00
CA ARG A 299 -2.45 6.46 -1.04
C ARG A 299 -2.72 7.93 -1.39
N LEU A 300 -3.12 8.20 -2.62
CA LEU A 300 -3.32 9.56 -3.15
C LEU A 300 -4.80 9.92 -3.30
N THR A 301 -5.66 8.94 -3.57
CA THR A 301 -7.10 9.15 -3.81
C THR A 301 -7.90 7.90 -3.43
N SER A 302 -9.18 8.06 -3.16
CA SER A 302 -10.12 6.94 -2.97
C SER A 302 -10.78 6.48 -4.27
N GLU A 303 -10.71 7.26 -5.37
CA GLU A 303 -11.37 6.95 -6.64
C GLU A 303 -10.32 6.69 -7.75
N VAL A 304 -10.42 5.52 -8.40
CA VAL A 304 -9.61 5.14 -9.56
C VAL A 304 -10.53 4.89 -10.74
N VAL A 305 -10.24 5.52 -11.86
CA VAL A 305 -10.94 5.31 -13.12
C VAL A 305 -9.97 4.65 -14.11
N PHE A 306 -10.32 3.48 -14.58
CA PHE A 306 -9.63 2.85 -15.70
C PHE A 306 -10.27 3.34 -17.00
N CYS A 307 -9.45 3.80 -17.94
CA CYS A 307 -9.88 4.20 -19.26
C CYS A 307 -9.24 3.28 -20.30
N PHE A 308 -10.06 2.55 -21.03
CA PHE A 308 -9.64 1.56 -22.01
C PHE A 308 -10.14 1.93 -23.40
N ASP A 309 -9.36 1.58 -24.41
CA ASP A 309 -9.75 1.65 -25.80
C ASP A 309 -11.04 0.82 -26.04
N GLY A 310 -11.88 1.25 -26.97
CA GLY A 310 -13.18 0.61 -27.22
C GLY A 310 -13.09 -0.78 -27.87
N ASP A 311 -11.89 -1.21 -28.26
CA ASP A 311 -11.63 -2.43 -29.00
C ASP A 311 -11.66 -3.71 -28.12
N ARG A 312 -11.47 -4.86 -28.77
CA ARG A 312 -11.43 -6.16 -28.07
C ARG A 312 -10.25 -6.28 -27.10
N ALA A 313 -9.10 -5.70 -27.45
CA ALA A 313 -7.91 -5.77 -26.61
C ALA A 313 -8.09 -4.94 -25.32
N GLY A 314 -8.66 -3.72 -25.43
CA GLY A 314 -9.02 -2.88 -24.29
C GLY A 314 -10.04 -3.57 -23.37
N ARG A 315 -11.05 -4.27 -23.90
CA ARG A 315 -12.00 -5.05 -23.07
C ARG A 315 -11.32 -6.19 -22.30
N GLN A 316 -10.35 -6.88 -22.92
CA GLN A 316 -9.56 -7.91 -22.23
C GLN A 316 -8.62 -7.32 -21.18
N ALA A 317 -8.02 -6.16 -21.45
CA ALA A 317 -7.20 -5.43 -20.49
C ALA A 317 -8.05 -4.96 -19.29
N ALA A 318 -9.27 -4.47 -19.53
CA ALA A 318 -10.22 -4.08 -18.49
C ALA A 318 -10.58 -5.24 -17.57
N TRP A 319 -10.83 -6.42 -18.12
CA TRP A 319 -11.14 -7.61 -17.31
C TRP A 319 -9.95 -7.98 -16.41
N ARG A 320 -8.72 -8.02 -16.95
CA ARG A 320 -7.51 -8.26 -16.15
C ARG A 320 -7.31 -7.19 -15.07
N ALA A 321 -7.59 -5.93 -15.39
CA ALA A 321 -7.51 -4.85 -14.41
C ALA A 321 -8.55 -5.03 -13.29
N LEU A 322 -9.79 -5.44 -13.63
CA LEU A 322 -10.82 -5.79 -12.66
C LEU A 322 -10.32 -6.91 -11.74
N GLU A 323 -9.88 -8.04 -12.29
CA GLU A 323 -9.40 -9.18 -11.51
C GLU A 323 -8.26 -8.82 -10.56
N ASN A 324 -7.31 -7.99 -11.02
CA ASN A 324 -6.19 -7.52 -10.20
C ASN A 324 -6.62 -6.50 -9.13
N SER A 325 -7.78 -5.86 -9.30
CA SER A 325 -8.34 -4.89 -8.36
C SER A 325 -9.15 -5.54 -7.24
N LEU A 326 -9.66 -6.76 -7.43
CA LEU A 326 -10.53 -7.44 -6.46
C LEU A 326 -9.95 -7.49 -5.04
N PRO A 327 -8.66 -7.81 -4.82
CA PRO A 327 -8.07 -7.83 -3.47
C PRO A 327 -8.05 -6.46 -2.77
N LEU A 328 -8.27 -5.39 -3.53
CA LEU A 328 -8.25 -4.02 -3.05
C LEU A 328 -9.64 -3.36 -3.04
N ALA A 329 -10.66 -4.06 -3.55
CA ALA A 329 -12.06 -3.63 -3.56
C ALA A 329 -12.65 -3.76 -2.16
N ARG A 330 -12.71 -2.64 -1.43
CA ARG A 330 -13.19 -2.55 -0.04
C ARG A 330 -13.94 -1.25 0.20
N ASP A 331 -14.60 -1.17 1.33
CA ASP A 331 -15.33 0.01 1.76
C ASP A 331 -14.46 1.29 1.66
N GLY A 332 -15.05 2.37 1.14
CA GLY A 332 -14.39 3.66 0.96
C GLY A 332 -13.45 3.76 -0.26
N ARG A 333 -13.35 2.73 -1.11
CA ARG A 333 -12.64 2.77 -2.38
C ARG A 333 -13.59 2.62 -3.55
N GLU A 334 -13.40 3.46 -4.57
CA GLU A 334 -14.17 3.44 -5.81
C GLU A 334 -13.27 3.05 -6.97
N LEU A 335 -13.69 2.03 -7.71
CA LEU A 335 -13.05 1.54 -8.93
C LEU A 335 -14.07 1.63 -10.06
N LYS A 336 -13.75 2.38 -11.12
CA LYS A 336 -14.64 2.62 -12.26
C LYS A 336 -13.95 2.26 -13.56
N PHE A 337 -14.74 1.83 -14.54
CA PHE A 337 -14.28 1.40 -15.86
C PHE A 337 -14.96 2.24 -16.93
N MET A 338 -14.17 2.97 -17.67
CA MET A 338 -14.60 3.77 -18.82
C MET A 338 -14.11 3.11 -20.10
N PHE A 339 -15.02 2.88 -21.04
CA PHE A 339 -14.70 2.38 -22.36
C PHE A 339 -14.92 3.49 -23.38
N LEU A 340 -13.94 3.71 -24.23
CA LEU A 340 -14.02 4.69 -25.29
C LEU A 340 -14.81 4.11 -26.48
N PRO A 341 -15.31 4.96 -27.40
CA PRO A 341 -15.91 4.49 -28.66
C PRO A 341 -14.92 3.66 -29.47
N ASP A 342 -15.44 2.71 -30.26
CA ASP A 342 -14.62 1.86 -31.13
C ASP A 342 -13.73 2.71 -32.04
N GLY A 343 -12.44 2.38 -32.09
CA GLY A 343 -11.44 3.07 -32.92
C GLY A 343 -10.79 4.31 -32.30
N HIS A 344 -11.18 4.68 -31.08
CA HIS A 344 -10.57 5.80 -30.36
C HIS A 344 -9.73 5.32 -29.19
N ASP A 345 -8.61 5.99 -29.01
CA ASP A 345 -7.78 6.00 -27.79
C ASP A 345 -7.93 7.36 -27.06
N PRO A 346 -7.47 7.52 -25.82
CA PRO A 346 -7.59 8.78 -25.07
C PRO A 346 -6.92 9.96 -25.78
N ASP A 347 -5.79 9.75 -26.50
CA ASP A 347 -5.06 10.77 -27.26
C ASP A 347 -5.94 11.35 -28.39
N THR A 348 -6.50 10.48 -29.23
CA THR A 348 -7.34 10.89 -30.35
C THR A 348 -8.64 11.52 -29.87
N LEU A 349 -9.31 10.90 -28.91
CA LEU A 349 -10.63 11.37 -28.47
C LEU A 349 -10.56 12.74 -27.80
N VAL A 350 -9.58 12.99 -26.91
CA VAL A 350 -9.44 14.31 -26.28
C VAL A 350 -9.05 15.38 -27.28
N GLY A 351 -8.34 15.01 -28.36
CA GLY A 351 -8.00 15.90 -29.45
C GLY A 351 -9.21 16.33 -30.31
N GLU A 352 -10.19 15.43 -30.48
CA GLU A 352 -11.39 15.67 -31.29
C GLU A 352 -12.50 16.38 -30.51
N GLU A 353 -12.84 15.92 -29.31
CA GLU A 353 -14.00 16.44 -28.58
C GLU A 353 -13.66 17.43 -27.45
N GLY A 354 -12.38 17.56 -27.11
CA GLY A 354 -11.90 18.46 -26.04
C GLY A 354 -12.06 17.90 -24.65
N SER A 355 -11.46 18.60 -23.68
CA SER A 355 -11.40 18.14 -22.29
C SER A 355 -12.76 18.07 -21.59
N GLU A 356 -13.67 19.01 -21.87
CA GLU A 356 -14.98 19.06 -21.22
C GLU A 356 -15.86 17.86 -21.61
N ALA A 357 -15.90 17.51 -22.91
CA ALA A 357 -16.63 16.36 -23.37
C ALA A 357 -16.04 15.05 -22.83
N PHE A 358 -14.72 14.95 -22.80
CA PHE A 358 -14.02 13.82 -22.21
C PHE A 358 -14.32 13.66 -20.70
N GLU A 359 -14.33 14.75 -19.93
CA GLU A 359 -14.72 14.75 -18.51
C GLU A 359 -16.19 14.34 -18.32
N ASN A 360 -17.08 14.69 -19.24
CA ASN A 360 -18.47 14.25 -19.17
C ASN A 360 -18.62 12.73 -19.38
N ARG A 361 -17.76 12.11 -20.19
CA ARG A 361 -17.72 10.64 -20.36
C ARG A 361 -17.34 9.91 -19.06
N LEU A 362 -16.48 10.52 -18.24
CA LEU A 362 -16.12 9.94 -16.92
C LEU A 362 -17.34 9.76 -16.02
N LYS A 363 -18.39 10.56 -16.19
CA LYS A 363 -19.65 10.42 -15.41
C LYS A 363 -20.39 9.12 -15.76
N SER A 364 -20.16 8.56 -16.95
CA SER A 364 -20.76 7.29 -17.41
C SER A 364 -19.89 6.08 -17.16
N ALA A 365 -18.72 6.24 -16.50
CA ALA A 365 -17.85 5.13 -16.15
C ALA A 365 -18.55 4.14 -15.21
N LEU A 366 -18.49 2.85 -15.56
CA LEU A 366 -19.16 1.78 -14.83
C LEU A 366 -18.43 1.49 -13.50
N PRO A 367 -19.10 1.48 -12.35
CA PRO A 367 -18.52 0.95 -11.12
C PRO A 367 -18.07 -0.51 -11.29
N LEU A 368 -17.05 -0.93 -10.53
CA LEU A 368 -16.55 -2.32 -10.56
C LEU A 368 -17.68 -3.34 -10.40
N SER A 369 -18.61 -3.09 -9.49
CA SER A 369 -19.74 -3.98 -9.23
C SER A 369 -20.64 -4.18 -10.47
N GLU A 370 -20.92 -3.10 -11.19
CA GLU A 370 -21.75 -3.14 -12.40
C GLU A 370 -21.00 -3.83 -13.55
N TYR A 371 -19.74 -3.46 -13.76
CA TYR A 371 -18.92 -4.05 -14.82
C TYR A 371 -18.73 -5.56 -14.62
N LEU A 372 -18.44 -5.98 -13.37
CA LEU A 372 -18.31 -7.41 -13.01
C LEU A 372 -19.59 -8.18 -13.31
N ILE A 373 -20.75 -7.69 -12.85
CA ILE A 373 -22.03 -8.36 -13.07
C ILE A 373 -22.36 -8.40 -14.56
N GLN A 374 -22.24 -7.29 -15.28
CA GLN A 374 -22.52 -7.24 -16.72
C GLN A 374 -21.65 -8.23 -17.50
N HIS A 375 -20.37 -8.30 -17.20
CA HIS A 375 -19.45 -9.22 -17.86
C HIS A 375 -19.84 -10.68 -17.62
N LEU A 376 -20.14 -11.06 -16.37
CA LEU A 376 -20.57 -12.41 -16.04
C LEU A 376 -21.90 -12.78 -16.69
N MET A 377 -22.82 -11.83 -16.82
CA MET A 377 -24.14 -12.07 -17.43
C MET A 377 -24.08 -12.31 -18.94
N VAL A 378 -23.07 -11.78 -19.64
CA VAL A 378 -22.87 -12.04 -21.08
C VAL A 378 -22.54 -13.51 -21.36
N GLU A 379 -21.91 -14.21 -20.40
CA GLU A 379 -21.45 -15.59 -20.56
C GLU A 379 -22.52 -16.67 -20.24
N VAL A 380 -23.69 -16.25 -19.75
CA VAL A 380 -24.70 -17.18 -19.20
C VAL A 380 -26.12 -16.81 -19.64
N ASP A 381 -26.96 -17.82 -19.83
CA ASP A 381 -28.40 -17.64 -20.01
C ASP A 381 -29.14 -17.84 -18.69
N LEU A 382 -29.60 -16.74 -18.10
CA LEU A 382 -30.30 -16.76 -16.81
C LEU A 382 -31.72 -17.32 -16.84
N ASN A 383 -32.28 -17.58 -18.04
CA ASN A 383 -33.63 -18.19 -18.18
C ASN A 383 -33.63 -19.65 -17.74
N HIS A 384 -32.45 -20.30 -17.75
CA HIS A 384 -32.27 -21.70 -17.37
C HIS A 384 -31.53 -21.86 -16.04
N ILE A 385 -31.86 -22.93 -15.30
CA ILE A 385 -31.21 -23.26 -14.02
C ILE A 385 -29.70 -23.46 -14.21
N ASP A 386 -29.30 -24.09 -15.31
CA ASP A 386 -27.90 -24.37 -15.64
C ASP A 386 -27.09 -23.06 -15.80
N GLY A 387 -27.67 -22.06 -16.49
CA GLY A 387 -27.04 -20.73 -16.63
C GLY A 387 -26.87 -20.00 -15.30
N ARG A 388 -27.88 -20.09 -14.42
CA ARG A 388 -27.80 -19.54 -13.06
C ARG A 388 -26.73 -20.26 -12.22
N ALA A 389 -26.63 -21.58 -12.32
CA ALA A 389 -25.60 -22.37 -11.67
C ALA A 389 -24.19 -22.02 -12.21
N LYS A 390 -24.06 -21.84 -13.54
CA LYS A 390 -22.83 -21.41 -14.20
C LYS A 390 -22.40 -20.01 -13.72
N LEU A 391 -23.33 -19.04 -13.61
CA LEU A 391 -23.04 -17.71 -13.10
C LEU A 391 -22.42 -17.75 -11.69
N LYS A 392 -23.01 -18.56 -10.81
CA LYS A 392 -22.47 -18.79 -9.46
C LYS A 392 -21.06 -19.38 -9.51
N ALA A 393 -20.82 -20.38 -10.36
CA ALA A 393 -19.51 -21.02 -10.48
C ALA A 393 -18.43 -20.03 -11.00
N LEU A 394 -18.78 -19.15 -11.94
CA LEU A 394 -17.89 -18.11 -12.46
C LEU A 394 -17.60 -17.01 -11.42
N ALA A 395 -18.60 -16.64 -10.60
CA ALA A 395 -18.45 -15.60 -9.57
C ALA A 395 -17.62 -16.07 -8.37
N ALA A 396 -17.71 -17.33 -7.96
CA ALA A 396 -17.08 -17.83 -6.74
C ALA A 396 -15.57 -17.52 -6.63
N PRO A 397 -14.71 -17.79 -7.63
CA PRO A 397 -13.28 -17.48 -7.56
C PRO A 397 -12.99 -15.98 -7.51
N LEU A 398 -13.88 -15.14 -8.04
CA LEU A 398 -13.73 -13.68 -7.99
C LEU A 398 -14.02 -13.16 -6.59
N PHE A 399 -15.11 -13.65 -5.96
CA PHE A 399 -15.46 -13.31 -4.59
C PHE A 399 -14.42 -13.80 -3.57
N ALA A 400 -13.78 -14.95 -3.81
CA ALA A 400 -12.70 -15.46 -2.95
C ALA A 400 -11.48 -14.53 -2.92
N ARG A 401 -11.28 -13.71 -3.95
CA ARG A 401 -10.18 -12.72 -4.01
C ARG A 401 -10.51 -11.41 -3.33
N MET A 402 -11.77 -11.13 -3.00
CA MET A 402 -12.20 -9.89 -2.37
C MET A 402 -12.04 -9.97 -0.85
N PRO A 403 -11.56 -8.89 -0.20
CA PRO A 403 -11.52 -8.84 1.26
C PRO A 403 -12.93 -8.89 1.85
N GLU A 404 -13.04 -9.40 3.07
CA GLU A 404 -14.28 -9.34 3.84
C GLU A 404 -14.64 -7.87 4.14
N GLY A 405 -15.93 -7.53 4.09
CA GLY A 405 -16.44 -6.18 4.30
C GLY A 405 -17.83 -5.97 3.71
N VAL A 406 -18.41 -4.82 4.00
CA VAL A 406 -19.77 -4.45 3.57
C VAL A 406 -19.88 -4.42 2.05
N TYR A 407 -18.85 -3.95 1.36
CA TYR A 407 -18.83 -3.90 -0.10
C TYR A 407 -18.99 -5.30 -0.73
N ARG A 408 -18.23 -6.30 -0.26
CA ARG A 408 -18.33 -7.68 -0.71
C ARG A 408 -19.71 -8.28 -0.44
N GLU A 409 -20.29 -7.99 0.74
CA GLU A 409 -21.62 -8.45 1.12
C GLU A 409 -22.71 -7.87 0.22
N MET A 410 -22.70 -6.55 -0.01
CA MET A 410 -23.66 -5.88 -0.88
C MET A 410 -23.57 -6.38 -2.34
N LEU A 411 -22.35 -6.64 -2.83
CA LEU A 411 -22.14 -7.20 -4.16
C LEU A 411 -22.70 -8.63 -4.27
N ALA A 412 -22.50 -9.45 -3.22
CA ALA A 412 -23.07 -10.80 -3.16
C ALA A 412 -24.61 -10.77 -3.11
N ASP A 413 -25.21 -9.83 -2.38
CA ASP A 413 -26.66 -9.65 -2.32
C ASP A 413 -27.22 -9.25 -3.70
N ARG A 414 -26.55 -8.33 -4.40
CA ARG A 414 -26.93 -7.92 -5.75
C ARG A 414 -26.81 -9.08 -6.76
N LEU A 415 -25.74 -9.88 -6.68
CA LEU A 415 -25.58 -11.06 -7.52
C LEU A 415 -26.64 -12.13 -7.20
N ALA A 416 -26.97 -12.33 -5.92
CA ALA A 416 -28.01 -13.27 -5.49
C ALA A 416 -29.39 -12.91 -6.07
N ALA A 417 -29.71 -11.61 -6.12
CA ALA A 417 -30.93 -11.11 -6.75
C ALA A 417 -30.98 -11.44 -8.25
N GLN A 418 -29.85 -11.33 -8.97
CA GLN A 418 -29.76 -11.67 -10.40
C GLN A 418 -29.91 -13.19 -10.64
N VAL A 419 -29.30 -14.01 -9.78
CA VAL A 419 -29.40 -15.48 -9.87
C VAL A 419 -30.78 -16.00 -9.42
N GLY A 420 -31.52 -15.21 -8.64
CA GLY A 420 -32.82 -15.62 -8.09
C GLY A 420 -32.68 -16.64 -6.95
N VAL A 421 -31.62 -16.53 -6.13
CA VAL A 421 -31.40 -17.40 -4.97
C VAL A 421 -31.29 -16.54 -3.68
N PRO A 422 -31.60 -17.10 -2.50
CA PRO A 422 -31.38 -16.40 -1.25
C PRO A 422 -29.92 -16.01 -1.08
N ALA A 423 -29.65 -14.76 -0.70
CA ALA A 423 -28.30 -14.24 -0.52
C ALA A 423 -27.46 -15.07 0.47
N ALA A 424 -28.08 -15.59 1.55
CA ALA A 424 -27.42 -16.46 2.51
C ALA A 424 -26.89 -17.77 1.89
N ALA A 425 -27.63 -18.35 0.92
CA ALA A 425 -27.20 -19.56 0.23
C ALA A 425 -26.01 -19.29 -0.71
N LEU A 426 -26.01 -18.13 -1.39
CA LEU A 426 -24.89 -17.71 -2.24
C LEU A 426 -23.63 -17.42 -1.40
N LYS A 427 -23.77 -16.64 -0.33
CA LYS A 427 -22.68 -16.31 0.60
C LYS A 427 -22.05 -17.56 1.23
N LYS A 428 -22.86 -18.52 1.68
CA LYS A 428 -22.38 -19.80 2.21
C LYS A 428 -21.57 -20.58 1.17
N SER A 429 -21.96 -20.53 -0.10
CA SER A 429 -21.23 -21.23 -1.17
C SER A 429 -19.90 -20.55 -1.54
N PHE A 430 -19.78 -19.23 -1.38
CA PHE A 430 -18.53 -18.51 -1.58
C PHE A 430 -17.55 -18.74 -0.42
N ALA A 431 -18.05 -18.94 0.80
CA ALA A 431 -17.23 -19.33 1.97
C ALA A 431 -16.76 -20.80 1.90
N ALA A 432 -17.52 -21.69 1.26
CA ALA A 432 -17.19 -23.12 1.14
C ALA A 432 -16.14 -23.43 0.05
N GLY A 433 -15.73 -22.45 -0.77
CA GLY A 433 -14.71 -22.59 -1.81
C GLY A 433 -13.26 -22.62 -1.30
N ASP A 434 -13.01 -22.32 -0.03
CA ASP A 434 -11.71 -22.47 0.62
C ASP A 434 -11.55 -23.90 1.14
N GLY A 435 -11.09 -24.79 0.25
CA GLY A 435 -10.84 -26.19 0.55
C GLY A 435 -9.65 -26.42 1.49
N ALA A 436 -9.82 -26.06 2.75
CA ALA A 436 -9.04 -26.60 3.86
C ALA A 436 -9.97 -26.75 5.07
N ARG A 437 -10.24 -28.00 5.41
CA ARG A 437 -11.03 -28.41 6.59
C ARG A 437 -10.57 -27.68 7.84
N LYS A 438 -11.46 -26.87 8.45
CA LYS A 438 -11.44 -26.55 9.87
C LYS A 438 -12.70 -27.07 10.54
N PRO A 439 -12.60 -27.59 11.78
CA PRO A 439 -13.69 -28.27 12.47
C PRO A 439 -14.83 -27.32 12.84
N ALA A 440 -16.03 -27.88 12.86
CA ALA A 440 -17.28 -27.22 13.16
C ALA A 440 -17.42 -26.76 14.62
N ASP A 441 -18.26 -25.78 14.74
CA ASP A 441 -19.12 -25.39 15.85
C ASP A 441 -18.57 -24.49 16.97
N ARG A 442 -19.08 -23.25 16.90
CA ARG A 442 -19.80 -22.61 18.01
C ARG A 442 -20.44 -21.29 17.53
N PRO A 443 -21.66 -20.94 18.00
CA PRO A 443 -22.41 -19.79 17.51
C PRO A 443 -21.87 -18.47 18.04
N GLU A 444 -21.70 -17.49 17.12
CA GLU A 444 -21.36 -16.12 17.47
C GLU A 444 -22.60 -15.33 17.94
N PRO A 445 -22.45 -14.47 18.93
CA PRO A 445 -23.50 -13.54 19.33
C PRO A 445 -23.56 -12.32 18.41
N SER A 446 -24.79 -11.95 18.08
CA SER A 446 -25.21 -10.83 17.27
C SER A 446 -24.61 -9.47 17.67
N HIS A 447 -24.00 -8.75 16.73
CA HIS A 447 -23.63 -7.35 16.91
C HIS A 447 -24.84 -6.42 16.71
N ARG A 448 -25.31 -5.83 17.78
CA ARG A 448 -26.20 -4.65 17.79
C ARG A 448 -25.38 -3.39 18.08
N GLY A 449 -25.52 -2.38 17.21
CA GLY A 449 -25.54 -0.96 17.59
C GLY A 449 -24.20 -0.30 17.88
N ARG A 450 -23.75 0.58 16.97
CA ARG A 450 -22.79 1.65 17.24
C ARG A 450 -23.32 2.57 18.34
N GLY A 451 -22.85 2.35 19.59
CA GLY A 451 -22.95 3.30 20.68
C GLY A 451 -21.55 3.85 20.97
N ARG A 452 -21.47 5.17 21.24
CA ARG A 452 -20.29 5.82 21.82
C ARG A 452 -19.70 4.89 22.88
N ILE A 453 -18.45 4.46 22.69
CA ILE A 453 -17.73 3.66 23.70
C ILE A 453 -17.32 4.65 24.80
N SER A 454 -18.13 4.74 25.83
CA SER A 454 -17.70 5.16 27.13
C SER A 454 -16.62 4.17 27.58
N VAL A 455 -15.46 4.67 28.04
CA VAL A 455 -14.40 3.88 28.66
C VAL A 455 -14.92 3.41 30.04
N GLY A 456 -15.86 2.49 30.02
CA GLY A 456 -16.28 1.70 31.17
C GLY A 456 -15.48 0.40 31.15
N ARG A 457 -14.61 0.23 32.14
CA ARG A 457 -13.87 -1.00 32.56
C ARG A 457 -13.88 -2.10 31.50
N GLY A 458 -13.02 -1.96 30.47
CA GLY A 458 -12.72 -3.04 29.53
C GLY A 458 -12.24 -4.28 30.28
N ASN A 459 -12.25 -5.44 29.63
CA ASN A 459 -11.73 -6.64 30.26
C ASN A 459 -10.27 -6.43 30.72
N LEU A 460 -9.82 -7.20 31.68
CA LEU A 460 -8.50 -7.07 32.31
C LEU A 460 -7.35 -7.03 31.29
N LEU A 461 -7.47 -7.79 30.19
CA LEU A 461 -6.50 -7.80 29.10
C LEU A 461 -6.41 -6.43 28.38
N THR A 462 -7.54 -5.79 28.08
CA THR A 462 -7.58 -4.46 27.48
C THR A 462 -6.97 -3.42 28.42
N GLN A 463 -7.22 -3.52 29.74
CA GLN A 463 -6.62 -2.64 30.73
C GLN A 463 -5.09 -2.80 30.78
N ALA A 464 -4.60 -4.05 30.78
CA ALA A 464 -3.16 -4.33 30.74
C ALA A 464 -2.49 -3.77 29.47
N ILE A 465 -3.09 -3.96 28.29
CA ILE A 465 -2.60 -3.39 27.03
C ILE A 465 -2.57 -1.85 27.10
N THR A 466 -3.63 -1.22 27.62
CA THR A 466 -3.71 0.23 27.78
C THR A 466 -2.60 0.75 28.70
N LEU A 467 -2.34 0.07 29.84
CA LEU A 467 -1.27 0.43 30.76
C LEU A 467 0.10 0.38 30.09
N VAL A 468 0.40 -0.65 29.32
CA VAL A 468 1.67 -0.76 28.57
C VAL A 468 1.81 0.35 27.54
N LEU A 469 0.75 0.68 26.80
CA LEU A 469 0.78 1.74 25.80
C LEU A 469 0.96 3.13 26.41
N HIS A 470 0.34 3.41 27.56
CA HIS A 470 0.45 4.72 28.23
C HIS A 470 1.73 4.89 29.04
N HIS A 471 2.25 3.79 29.60
CA HIS A 471 3.43 3.78 30.46
C HIS A 471 4.41 2.67 30.04
N PRO A 472 5.00 2.73 28.82
CA PRO A 472 5.91 1.68 28.36
C PRO A 472 7.11 1.45 29.28
N THR A 473 7.60 2.48 29.94
CA THR A 473 8.71 2.40 30.89
C THR A 473 8.36 1.64 32.16
N ALA A 474 7.09 1.55 32.53
CA ALA A 474 6.63 0.81 33.71
C ALA A 474 6.86 -0.71 33.58
N VAL A 475 6.95 -1.22 32.34
CA VAL A 475 7.18 -2.65 32.05
C VAL A 475 8.51 -3.15 32.68
N ALA A 476 9.53 -2.30 32.78
CA ALA A 476 10.81 -2.67 33.38
C ALA A 476 10.71 -3.08 34.86
N ALA A 477 9.66 -2.64 35.56
CA ALA A 477 9.40 -2.98 36.96
C ALA A 477 8.41 -4.16 37.14
N VAL A 478 7.89 -4.71 36.03
CA VAL A 478 6.91 -5.80 36.04
C VAL A 478 7.61 -7.15 35.87
N ARG A 479 7.31 -8.10 36.76
CA ARG A 479 7.75 -9.49 36.62
C ARG A 479 6.72 -10.27 35.80
N VAL A 480 7.11 -10.74 34.64
CA VAL A 480 6.30 -11.64 33.81
C VAL A 480 6.75 -13.06 34.07
N PRO A 481 5.94 -13.90 34.78
CA PRO A 481 6.31 -15.29 35.07
C PRO A 481 6.38 -16.14 33.78
N GLU A 482 7.25 -17.16 33.73
CA GLU A 482 7.35 -18.06 32.55
C GLU A 482 6.00 -18.73 32.20
N ALA A 483 5.17 -19.04 33.20
CA ALA A 483 3.83 -19.57 32.98
C ALA A 483 2.91 -18.67 32.17
N PHE A 484 3.22 -17.35 32.06
CA PHE A 484 2.47 -16.38 31.25
C PHE A 484 2.60 -16.67 29.75
N GLU A 485 3.75 -17.21 29.33
CA GLU A 485 3.98 -17.60 27.93
C GLU A 485 3.05 -18.73 27.47
N GLY A 486 2.66 -19.62 28.39
CA GLY A 486 1.73 -20.74 28.13
C GLY A 486 0.25 -20.35 28.05
N LEU A 487 -0.12 -19.07 28.29
CA LEU A 487 -1.52 -18.67 28.26
C LEU A 487 -2.04 -18.63 26.81
N ASP A 488 -3.20 -19.25 26.59
CA ASP A 488 -3.94 -19.21 25.32
C ASP A 488 -5.32 -18.55 25.53
N LYS A 489 -5.41 -17.27 25.20
CA LYS A 489 -6.64 -16.46 25.22
C LYS A 489 -6.61 -15.50 24.04
N PRO A 490 -7.74 -15.28 23.35
CA PRO A 490 -7.80 -14.28 22.27
C PRO A 490 -7.26 -12.91 22.71
N GLY A 491 -6.27 -12.39 22.00
CA GLY A 491 -5.61 -11.10 22.26
C GLY A 491 -4.47 -11.14 23.29
N ILE A 492 -4.20 -12.25 23.98
CA ILE A 492 -3.08 -12.36 24.93
C ILE A 492 -1.71 -12.25 24.22
N GLY A 493 -1.62 -12.73 22.97
CA GLY A 493 -0.43 -12.60 22.14
C GLY A 493 0.00 -11.15 21.98
N VAL A 494 -0.97 -10.25 21.75
CA VAL A 494 -0.71 -8.80 21.64
C VAL A 494 -0.08 -8.24 22.92
N LEU A 495 -0.58 -8.63 24.10
CA LEU A 495 0.00 -8.19 25.37
C LEU A 495 1.41 -8.75 25.58
N LYS A 496 1.65 -10.04 25.26
CA LYS A 496 2.98 -10.65 25.36
C LYS A 496 3.99 -9.91 24.47
N ASP A 497 3.62 -9.66 23.21
CA ASP A 497 4.49 -8.97 22.27
C ASP A 497 4.79 -7.53 22.71
N LEU A 498 3.79 -6.79 23.22
CA LEU A 498 3.98 -5.43 23.73
C LEU A 498 4.89 -5.40 24.96
N LEU A 499 4.71 -6.35 25.90
CA LEU A 499 5.58 -6.49 27.07
C LEU A 499 7.02 -6.80 26.66
N ALA A 500 7.22 -7.77 25.76
CA ALA A 500 8.54 -8.15 25.25
C ALA A 500 9.21 -6.99 24.50
N GLN A 501 8.47 -6.27 23.67
CA GLN A 501 8.98 -5.13 22.92
C GLN A 501 9.38 -3.97 23.83
N ALA A 502 8.57 -3.68 24.86
CA ALA A 502 8.88 -2.63 25.82
C ALA A 502 10.08 -2.99 26.71
N ALA A 503 10.17 -4.27 27.12
CA ALA A 503 11.29 -4.75 27.94
C ALA A 503 12.64 -4.77 27.18
N ALA A 504 12.61 -5.08 25.88
CA ALA A 504 13.81 -5.14 25.05
C ALA A 504 14.33 -3.75 24.62
N ALA A 505 13.51 -2.70 24.72
CA ALA A 505 13.88 -1.37 24.26
C ALA A 505 14.66 -0.58 25.32
N SER A 506 15.73 0.09 24.92
CA SER A 506 16.52 0.98 25.80
C SER A 506 15.73 2.21 26.25
N LYS A 507 14.83 2.72 25.44
CA LYS A 507 13.94 3.86 25.71
C LYS A 507 12.54 3.56 25.16
N PRO A 508 11.73 2.74 25.84
CA PRO A 508 10.42 2.38 25.37
C PRO A 508 9.49 3.62 25.36
N SER A 509 8.79 3.84 24.24
CA SER A 509 7.81 4.91 24.06
C SER A 509 6.55 4.39 23.37
N THR A 510 5.42 5.08 23.56
CA THR A 510 4.16 4.76 22.89
C THR A 510 4.31 4.73 21.37
N ALA A 511 4.99 5.73 20.81
CA ALA A 511 5.23 5.81 19.37
C ALA A 511 6.06 4.64 18.84
N MET A 512 7.10 4.24 19.56
CA MET A 512 7.94 3.10 19.20
C MET A 512 7.12 1.79 19.17
N LEU A 513 6.31 1.55 20.21
CA LEU A 513 5.44 0.37 20.25
C LEU A 513 4.45 0.36 19.09
N LEU A 514 3.74 1.47 18.86
CA LEU A 514 2.77 1.58 17.76
C LEU A 514 3.42 1.44 16.38
N GLU A 515 4.62 2.00 16.17
CA GLU A 515 5.30 1.90 14.88
C GLU A 515 5.63 0.46 14.49
N ARG A 516 5.91 -0.40 15.46
CA ARG A 516 6.15 -1.84 15.22
C ARG A 516 4.89 -2.60 14.78
N TRP A 517 3.72 -2.07 15.08
CA TRP A 517 2.41 -2.65 14.74
C TRP A 517 1.76 -2.03 13.51
N ARG A 518 2.36 -0.98 12.91
CA ARG A 518 1.76 -0.15 11.86
C ARG A 518 1.16 -0.94 10.68
N ASP A 519 1.79 -2.03 10.26
CA ASP A 519 1.34 -2.85 9.12
C ASP A 519 0.52 -4.09 9.56
N LEU A 520 0.16 -4.20 10.86
CA LEU A 520 -0.59 -5.31 11.43
C LEU A 520 -2.07 -4.96 11.64
N PRO A 521 -2.97 -5.96 11.59
CA PRO A 521 -4.42 -5.72 11.72
C PRO A 521 -4.85 -5.05 13.03
N GLU A 522 -4.08 -5.26 14.10
CA GLU A 522 -4.36 -4.74 15.43
C GLU A 522 -3.99 -3.27 15.62
N TYR A 523 -3.30 -2.66 14.66
CA TYR A 523 -2.75 -1.30 14.77
C TYR A 523 -3.80 -0.26 15.13
N ASP A 524 -4.93 -0.22 14.38
CA ASP A 524 -5.98 0.78 14.60
C ASP A 524 -6.55 0.67 16.03
N ARG A 525 -6.70 -0.57 16.53
CA ARG A 525 -7.20 -0.81 17.88
C ARG A 525 -6.20 -0.38 18.95
N LEU A 526 -4.91 -0.65 18.76
CA LEU A 526 -3.84 -0.20 19.66
C LEU A 526 -3.73 1.33 19.69
N ALA A 527 -3.87 1.97 18.54
CA ALA A 527 -3.88 3.43 18.42
C ALA A 527 -5.07 4.06 19.17
N GLU A 528 -6.27 3.49 19.06
CA GLU A 528 -7.43 3.92 19.86
C GLU A 528 -7.16 3.81 21.38
N LEU A 529 -6.60 2.69 21.82
CA LEU A 529 -6.26 2.49 23.23
C LEU A 529 -5.18 3.45 23.73
N ALA A 530 -4.20 3.76 22.88
CA ALA A 530 -3.16 4.74 23.20
C ALA A 530 -3.71 6.17 23.34
N MET A 531 -4.83 6.49 22.67
CA MET A 531 -5.49 7.80 22.76
C MET A 531 -6.57 7.89 23.85
N ALA A 532 -6.98 6.76 24.43
CA ALA A 532 -7.91 6.76 25.56
C ALA A 532 -7.32 7.54 26.76
N GLU A 533 -8.18 7.96 27.68
CA GLU A 533 -7.70 8.56 28.93
C GLU A 533 -6.83 7.54 29.70
N PRO A 534 -5.67 7.96 30.24
CA PRO A 534 -4.81 7.06 31.00
C PRO A 534 -5.55 6.57 32.25
N LEU A 535 -5.55 5.27 32.48
CA LEU A 535 -6.16 4.63 33.65
C LEU A 535 -5.47 5.10 34.94
N VAL A 536 -4.18 5.40 34.86
CA VAL A 536 -3.32 5.84 35.97
C VAL A 536 -2.40 6.93 35.47
N ALA A 537 -2.16 7.95 36.29
CA ALA A 537 -1.36 9.12 35.90
C ALA A 537 0.15 8.94 36.13
N ALA A 538 0.57 8.09 37.06
CA ALA A 538 1.97 7.91 37.46
C ALA A 538 2.55 6.56 37.02
N PRO A 539 3.78 6.50 36.47
CA PRO A 539 4.42 5.26 36.01
C PRO A 539 4.57 4.19 37.10
N GLU A 540 4.86 4.60 38.34
CA GLU A 540 5.02 3.66 39.46
C GLU A 540 3.70 2.97 39.84
N ALA A 541 2.58 3.72 39.78
CA ALA A 541 1.26 3.17 40.02
C ALA A 541 0.84 2.27 38.84
N ALA A 542 1.18 2.65 37.61
CA ALA A 542 0.94 1.84 36.42
C ALA A 542 1.70 0.51 36.47
N ALA A 543 2.93 0.47 36.97
CA ALA A 543 3.70 -0.76 37.13
C ALA A 543 3.01 -1.72 38.12
N LYS A 544 2.50 -1.21 39.24
CA LYS A 544 1.76 -2.03 40.22
C LYS A 544 0.47 -2.60 39.66
N GLU A 545 -0.31 -1.77 38.96
CA GLU A 545 -1.55 -2.22 38.34
C GLU A 545 -1.31 -3.23 37.21
N LEU A 546 -0.25 -3.02 36.42
CA LEU A 546 0.14 -3.95 35.36
C LEU A 546 0.60 -5.29 35.95
N GLN A 547 1.39 -5.28 37.04
CA GLN A 547 1.78 -6.49 37.77
C GLN A 547 0.55 -7.26 38.26
N MET A 548 -0.40 -6.58 38.92
CA MET A 548 -1.64 -7.20 39.38
C MET A 548 -2.47 -7.75 38.21
N ALA A 549 -2.50 -7.05 37.06
CA ALA A 549 -3.22 -7.52 35.88
C ALA A 549 -2.59 -8.79 35.29
N VAL A 550 -1.25 -8.88 35.25
CA VAL A 550 -0.51 -10.07 34.81
C VAL A 550 -0.78 -11.25 35.71
N GLU A 551 -0.71 -11.06 37.03
CA GLU A 551 -1.00 -12.11 38.04
C GLU A 551 -2.43 -12.60 37.92
N LYS A 552 -3.39 -11.70 37.80
CA LYS A 552 -4.81 -12.04 37.69
C LYS A 552 -5.14 -12.74 36.35
N LEU A 553 -4.48 -12.37 35.27
CA LEU A 553 -4.60 -13.10 33.99
C LEU A 553 -4.05 -14.50 34.08
N LEU A 554 -2.98 -14.72 34.86
CA LEU A 554 -2.45 -16.05 35.17
C LEU A 554 -3.43 -16.88 35.99
N GLU A 555 -4.08 -16.29 37.00
CA GLU A 555 -5.10 -16.95 37.81
C GLU A 555 -6.33 -17.32 36.98
N GLU A 556 -6.81 -16.41 36.13
CA GLU A 556 -8.01 -16.61 35.30
C GLU A 556 -7.81 -17.58 34.13
N CYS A 557 -6.63 -17.64 33.55
CA CYS A 557 -6.37 -18.31 32.27
C CYS A 557 -5.28 -19.38 32.35
N GLY A 558 -4.55 -19.47 33.46
CA GLY A 558 -3.42 -20.38 33.63
C GLY A 558 -3.82 -21.81 33.99
N PRO A 559 -2.83 -22.72 33.99
CA PRO A 559 -3.04 -24.14 34.34
C PRO A 559 -3.68 -24.33 35.71
N GLY A 560 -3.47 -23.39 36.64
CA GLY A 560 -4.07 -23.39 37.96
C GLY A 560 -5.60 -23.34 37.97
N ARG A 561 -6.22 -22.64 37.01
CA ARG A 561 -7.69 -22.57 36.89
C ARG A 561 -8.27 -23.94 36.56
N ARG A 562 -7.72 -24.61 35.57
CA ARG A 562 -8.21 -25.94 35.16
C ARG A 562 -8.03 -26.96 36.27
N MET A 563 -6.93 -26.88 37.00
CA MET A 563 -6.69 -27.69 38.20
C MET A 563 -7.71 -27.40 39.29
N ASN A 564 -8.00 -26.12 39.58
CA ASN A 564 -9.00 -25.74 40.59
C ASN A 564 -10.43 -26.11 40.18
N GLU A 565 -10.77 -25.98 38.87
CA GLU A 565 -12.05 -26.47 38.34
C GLU A 565 -12.20 -27.98 38.50
N LEU A 566 -11.14 -28.73 38.18
CA LEU A 566 -11.14 -30.17 38.35
C LEU A 566 -11.21 -30.59 39.84
N LEU A 567 -10.51 -29.87 40.73
CA LEU A 567 -10.59 -30.12 42.19
C LEU A 567 -12.01 -29.86 42.71
N ARG A 568 -12.60 -28.73 42.34
CA ARG A 568 -13.99 -28.41 42.71
C ARG A 568 -14.99 -29.43 42.17
N LYS A 569 -14.83 -29.84 40.90
CA LYS A 569 -15.67 -30.86 40.28
C LYS A 569 -15.50 -32.22 40.95
N ALA A 570 -14.28 -32.53 41.43
CA ALA A 570 -14.03 -33.75 42.22
C ALA A 570 -14.82 -33.80 43.53
N GLU A 571 -14.98 -32.63 44.19
CA GLU A 571 -15.74 -32.49 45.42
C GLU A 571 -17.27 -32.50 45.20
N GLU A 572 -17.75 -31.85 44.08
CA GLU A 572 -19.18 -31.66 43.81
C GLU A 572 -19.84 -32.87 43.10
N THR A 573 -19.21 -33.42 42.07
CA THR A 573 -19.84 -34.39 41.15
C THR A 573 -18.98 -35.61 40.81
N GLY A 574 -17.70 -35.61 41.25
CA GLY A 574 -16.71 -36.61 40.87
C GLY A 574 -16.10 -36.36 39.47
N LEU A 575 -14.90 -36.90 39.25
CA LEU A 575 -14.17 -36.78 37.97
C LEU A 575 -14.30 -38.06 37.14
N ASN A 576 -14.42 -37.94 35.83
CA ASN A 576 -14.28 -39.04 34.90
C ASN A 576 -12.81 -39.50 34.77
N TYR A 577 -12.55 -40.56 33.98
CA TYR A 577 -11.21 -41.15 33.87
C TYR A 577 -10.19 -40.17 33.25
N ASP A 578 -10.58 -39.47 32.21
CA ASP A 578 -9.71 -38.50 31.50
C ASP A 578 -9.41 -37.28 32.37
N GLU A 579 -10.41 -36.79 33.11
CA GLU A 579 -10.26 -35.67 34.06
C GLU A 579 -9.36 -36.01 35.25
N LYS A 580 -9.38 -37.26 35.73
CA LYS A 580 -8.44 -37.74 36.75
C LYS A 580 -7.01 -37.81 36.25
N ALA A 581 -6.82 -38.25 35.00
CA ALA A 581 -5.51 -38.29 34.36
C ALA A 581 -4.97 -36.85 34.15
N GLU A 582 -5.83 -35.94 33.68
CA GLU A 582 -5.50 -34.52 33.50
C GLU A 582 -5.11 -33.84 34.82
N LEU A 583 -5.90 -34.04 35.88
CA LEU A 583 -5.58 -33.49 37.21
C LEU A 583 -4.26 -34.04 37.76
N SER A 584 -3.99 -35.33 37.55
CA SER A 584 -2.71 -35.94 37.97
C SER A 584 -1.50 -35.36 37.24
N LEU A 585 -1.64 -35.04 35.96
CA LEU A 585 -0.61 -34.35 35.16
C LEU A 585 -0.37 -32.92 35.64
N LEU A 586 -1.45 -32.17 35.91
CA LEU A 586 -1.38 -30.79 36.42
C LEU A 586 -0.75 -30.71 37.82
N LEU A 587 -1.05 -31.67 38.71
CA LEU A 587 -0.43 -31.73 40.02
C LEU A 587 1.06 -32.09 39.97
N LYS A 588 1.47 -32.97 39.05
CA LYS A 588 2.89 -33.32 38.84
C LYS A 588 3.71 -32.17 38.27
N SER A 589 3.11 -31.31 37.43
CA SER A 589 3.76 -30.12 36.87
C SER A 589 4.03 -29.05 37.94
N LYS A 590 3.16 -28.93 38.95
CA LYS A 590 3.29 -27.97 40.05
C LYS A 590 4.36 -28.37 41.09
N GLY A 591 4.75 -29.64 41.17
CA GLY A 591 5.79 -30.13 42.07
C GLY A 591 7.22 -30.08 41.54
N ARG A 592 7.41 -29.50 40.33
CA ARG A 592 8.71 -29.32 39.67
C ARG A 592 9.14 -27.86 39.48
N SER A 593 8.34 -26.90 39.98
CA SER A 593 8.66 -25.45 39.97
C SER A 593 9.08 -24.95 41.36
#